data_2ccb92e35685d6bb70e3862ef07e0d24
#
_entry.id   2ccb92e35685d6bb70e3862ef07e0d24
#
_cell.length_a   1.000
_cell.length_b   1.000
_cell.length_c   1.000
_cell.angle_alpha   90.00
_cell.angle_beta   90.00
_cell.angle_gamma   90.00
#
_symmetry.space_group_name_H-M   'P 1'
#
loop_
_entity.id
_entity.type
_entity.pdbx_description
1 polymer ?
#
loop_
_entity_poly.entity_id
_entity_poly.type
_entity_poly.pdbx_seq_one_letter_code
_entity_poly.pdbx_strand_id
1 'polypeptide(L)'
;LKALRKYLDKIKPNFEEGGKLGMFRSVFDGFETFLFTPNTTSKSGVHIHDSIDSKRTMIVVIIALIPALLFGMYNVGHQHNLAIGADPGFWATFIFGFLAVLPQIIVSYGVGLGIEFVVAQIKKEEIQEGFLVSGMLIPMIVPVDTPLWMIAIATAFAVIFAKEVFGGTGYNIFNVALVTRAFLFFAYPAAMSGDKVFVRTSTTFGLGDGTVVDSFSGATPLGQIGTATTNSTAVTDVLGDPLSLMDMFIGLIPGSIGETSKLAILIGAVILLVTKIASWKTMFSVFIGGAVTASLFNLIGTTASMSLGPLEHILLGGFAFGAVFMATDPVTSARTEKGKYIYGLLVGFMAVVIRVLNPGYPEGMMLAILLMNIFAPLIDYYVVEANIKQRLKRAIK
;
A
#
# COMPACT_ATOMS: atom_id res chain seq x y z
N LEU A 1 3.91 -31.86 -5.50
CA LEU A 1 3.15 -31.17 -6.54
C LEU A 1 2.30 -32.14 -7.38
N LYS A 2 2.84 -33.28 -7.91
CA LYS A 2 2.03 -34.25 -8.68
C LYS A 2 0.87 -34.87 -7.90
N ALA A 3 1.04 -35.14 -6.60
CA ALA A 3 -0.03 -35.69 -5.75
C ALA A 3 -1.15 -34.66 -5.53
N LEU A 4 -0.79 -33.39 -5.29
CA LEU A 4 -1.74 -32.28 -5.13
C LEU A 4 -2.54 -32.06 -6.43
N ARG A 5 -1.88 -32.10 -7.61
CA ARG A 5 -2.56 -31.98 -8.90
C ARG A 5 -3.60 -33.10 -9.09
N LYS A 6 -3.21 -34.37 -8.85
CA LYS A 6 -4.14 -35.49 -8.92
C LYS A 6 -5.34 -35.36 -7.97
N TYR A 7 -5.11 -34.79 -6.79
CA TYR A 7 -6.19 -34.55 -5.84
C TYR A 7 -7.16 -33.48 -6.38
N LEU A 8 -6.65 -32.36 -6.89
CA LEU A 8 -7.47 -31.30 -7.48
C LEU A 8 -8.27 -31.83 -8.69
N ASP A 9 -7.63 -32.58 -9.59
CA ASP A 9 -8.30 -33.19 -10.75
C ASP A 9 -9.44 -34.16 -10.32
N LYS A 10 -9.30 -34.83 -9.18
CA LYS A 10 -10.33 -35.72 -8.63
C LYS A 10 -11.53 -34.99 -8.08
N ILE A 11 -11.35 -33.81 -7.46
CA ILE A 11 -12.45 -33.04 -6.86
C ILE A 11 -13.07 -32.04 -7.84
N LYS A 12 -12.38 -31.66 -8.89
CA LYS A 12 -12.80 -30.68 -9.91
C LYS A 12 -14.22 -30.93 -10.46
N PRO A 13 -14.65 -32.18 -10.81
CA PRO A 13 -15.99 -32.42 -11.33
C PRO A 13 -17.13 -32.01 -10.36
N ASN A 14 -16.85 -31.93 -9.06
CA ASN A 14 -17.86 -31.48 -8.11
C ASN A 14 -18.12 -29.97 -8.19
N PHE A 15 -17.18 -29.20 -8.74
CA PHE A 15 -17.25 -27.74 -8.89
C PHE A 15 -17.61 -27.30 -10.31
N GLU A 16 -17.65 -28.21 -11.29
CA GLU A 16 -18.09 -27.92 -12.66
C GLU A 16 -19.61 -27.72 -12.74
N GLU A 17 -20.08 -27.21 -13.89
CA GLU A 17 -21.51 -26.97 -14.13
C GLU A 17 -22.31 -28.28 -13.99
N GLY A 18 -23.28 -28.29 -13.06
CA GLY A 18 -24.04 -29.47 -12.70
C GLY A 18 -23.49 -30.30 -11.53
N GLY A 19 -22.30 -29.97 -11.03
CA GLY A 19 -21.74 -30.58 -9.82
C GLY A 19 -22.40 -30.09 -8.54
N LYS A 20 -22.26 -30.84 -7.44
CA LYS A 20 -22.86 -30.50 -6.13
C LYS A 20 -22.40 -29.14 -5.57
N LEU A 21 -21.24 -28.66 -5.94
CA LEU A 21 -20.59 -27.43 -5.51
C LEU A 21 -20.37 -26.44 -6.66
N GLY A 22 -21.17 -26.51 -7.73
CA GLY A 22 -21.06 -25.65 -8.91
C GLY A 22 -21.15 -24.15 -8.58
N MET A 23 -21.82 -23.79 -7.47
CA MET A 23 -21.87 -22.41 -6.96
C MET A 23 -20.48 -21.87 -6.55
N PHE A 24 -19.54 -22.74 -6.21
CA PHE A 24 -18.16 -22.37 -5.82
C PHE A 24 -17.15 -22.60 -6.95
N ARG A 25 -17.60 -22.72 -8.20
CA ARG A 25 -16.72 -22.94 -9.37
C ARG A 25 -15.63 -21.87 -9.45
N SER A 26 -16.00 -20.59 -9.41
CA SER A 26 -15.05 -19.48 -9.49
C SER A 26 -13.99 -19.52 -8.40
N VAL A 27 -14.37 -19.94 -7.18
CA VAL A 27 -13.46 -20.11 -6.05
C VAL A 27 -12.46 -21.23 -6.32
N PHE A 28 -12.96 -22.39 -6.79
CA PHE A 28 -12.13 -23.53 -7.11
C PHE A 28 -11.14 -23.22 -8.25
N ASP A 29 -11.64 -22.63 -9.34
CA ASP A 29 -10.81 -22.24 -10.49
C ASP A 29 -9.75 -21.19 -10.08
N GLY A 30 -10.09 -20.25 -9.21
CA GLY A 30 -9.16 -19.28 -8.63
C GLY A 30 -8.01 -19.97 -7.87
N PHE A 31 -8.31 -20.92 -6.97
CA PHE A 31 -7.30 -21.68 -6.24
C PHE A 31 -6.48 -22.62 -7.14
N GLU A 32 -7.11 -23.29 -8.09
CA GLU A 32 -6.43 -24.17 -9.03
C GLU A 32 -5.39 -23.41 -9.86
N THR A 33 -5.79 -22.27 -10.43
CA THR A 33 -4.94 -21.44 -11.28
C THR A 33 -3.90 -20.64 -10.49
N PHE A 34 -4.14 -20.40 -9.20
CA PHE A 34 -3.12 -19.87 -8.30
C PHE A 34 -1.99 -20.88 -8.05
N LEU A 35 -2.33 -22.14 -7.81
CA LEU A 35 -1.35 -23.20 -7.55
C LEU A 35 -0.65 -23.72 -8.81
N PHE A 36 -1.38 -23.77 -9.92
CA PHE A 36 -0.91 -24.33 -11.18
C PHE A 36 -1.22 -23.41 -12.36
N THR A 37 -0.25 -23.18 -13.22
CA THR A 37 -0.45 -22.44 -14.46
C THR A 37 -1.46 -23.16 -15.34
N PRO A 38 -2.51 -22.47 -15.86
CA PRO A 38 -3.47 -23.07 -16.77
C PRO A 38 -2.78 -23.64 -18.02
N ASN A 39 -3.12 -24.88 -18.40
CA ASN A 39 -2.63 -25.50 -19.63
C ASN A 39 -3.66 -25.33 -20.76
N THR A 40 -4.17 -24.11 -20.93
CA THR A 40 -5.14 -23.77 -21.98
C THR A 40 -4.42 -23.07 -23.11
N THR A 41 -4.68 -23.51 -24.34
CA THR A 41 -4.20 -22.87 -25.57
C THR A 41 -5.39 -22.38 -26.39
N SER A 42 -5.19 -21.31 -27.16
CA SER A 42 -6.23 -20.84 -28.08
C SER A 42 -6.49 -21.93 -29.16
N LYS A 43 -7.76 -22.16 -29.47
CA LYS A 43 -8.17 -23.18 -30.47
C LYS A 43 -8.09 -22.68 -31.90
N SER A 44 -7.99 -21.36 -32.10
CA SER A 44 -7.93 -20.72 -33.42
C SER A 44 -7.21 -19.38 -33.34
N GLY A 45 -6.62 -18.92 -34.45
CA GLY A 45 -5.91 -17.66 -34.57
C GLY A 45 -4.44 -17.73 -34.13
N VAL A 46 -3.86 -16.60 -33.75
CA VAL A 46 -2.45 -16.52 -33.36
C VAL A 46 -2.29 -17.03 -31.92
N HIS A 47 -1.41 -18.01 -31.73
CA HIS A 47 -1.09 -18.59 -30.42
C HIS A 47 0.04 -17.77 -29.77
N ILE A 48 -0.31 -16.64 -29.16
CA ILE A 48 0.61 -15.85 -28.36
C ILE A 48 0.25 -16.05 -26.88
N HIS A 49 1.24 -16.43 -26.09
CA HIS A 49 1.12 -16.58 -24.65
C HIS A 49 2.25 -15.80 -23.97
N ASP A 50 1.93 -15.07 -22.91
CA ASP A 50 2.94 -14.39 -22.11
C ASP A 50 3.70 -15.42 -21.24
N SER A 51 4.97 -15.19 -21.01
CA SER A 51 5.81 -16.02 -20.15
C SER A 51 5.45 -15.89 -18.66
N ILE A 52 4.85 -14.77 -18.26
CA ILE A 52 4.43 -14.47 -16.88
C ILE A 52 2.98 -14.03 -16.90
N ASP A 53 2.12 -14.77 -16.23
CA ASP A 53 0.72 -14.37 -16.05
C ASP A 53 0.55 -13.30 -14.96
N SER A 54 -0.62 -12.66 -14.92
CA SER A 54 -0.92 -11.61 -13.94
C SER A 54 -0.81 -12.11 -12.48
N LYS A 55 -1.15 -13.38 -12.22
CA LYS A 55 -1.06 -14.02 -10.90
C LYS A 55 0.36 -14.06 -10.37
N ARG A 56 1.33 -14.45 -11.23
CA ARG A 56 2.76 -14.48 -10.86
C ARG A 56 3.31 -13.10 -10.66
N THR A 57 2.86 -12.13 -11.44
CA THR A 57 3.21 -10.72 -11.23
C THR A 57 2.73 -10.24 -9.86
N MET A 58 1.48 -10.52 -9.48
CA MET A 58 0.92 -10.12 -8.19
C MET A 58 1.61 -10.82 -7.01
N ILE A 59 1.97 -12.11 -7.14
CA ILE A 59 2.72 -12.82 -6.10
C ILE A 59 4.09 -12.17 -5.83
N VAL A 60 4.80 -11.73 -6.86
CA VAL A 60 6.09 -11.07 -6.67
C VAL A 60 5.94 -9.75 -5.92
N VAL A 61 4.86 -9.00 -6.16
CA VAL A 61 4.57 -7.78 -5.38
C VAL A 61 4.32 -8.12 -3.92
N ILE A 62 3.57 -9.19 -3.62
CA ILE A 62 3.36 -9.66 -2.24
C ILE A 62 4.70 -10.05 -1.60
N ILE A 63 5.56 -10.79 -2.30
CA ILE A 63 6.89 -11.14 -1.79
C ILE A 63 7.72 -9.90 -1.49
N ALA A 64 7.63 -8.87 -2.32
CA ALA A 64 8.32 -7.60 -2.11
C ALA A 64 7.77 -6.81 -0.89
N LEU A 65 6.51 -7.02 -0.51
CA LEU A 65 5.89 -6.43 0.69
C LEU A 65 6.27 -7.15 1.99
N ILE A 66 6.64 -8.45 1.92
CA ILE A 66 6.93 -9.27 3.13
C ILE A 66 7.97 -8.63 4.05
N PRO A 67 9.13 -8.12 3.58
CA PRO A 67 10.11 -7.51 4.46
C PRO A 67 9.54 -6.34 5.28
N ALA A 68 8.75 -5.46 4.64
CA ALA A 68 8.11 -4.33 5.31
C ALA A 68 7.03 -4.79 6.30
N LEU A 69 6.27 -5.83 5.96
CA LEU A 69 5.26 -6.42 6.84
C LEU A 69 5.89 -7.04 8.10
N LEU A 70 6.91 -7.88 7.93
CA LEU A 70 7.57 -8.55 9.06
C LEU A 70 8.24 -7.55 9.99
N PHE A 71 8.93 -6.54 9.44
CA PHE A 71 9.48 -5.47 10.26
C PHE A 71 8.38 -4.68 10.96
N GLY A 72 7.30 -4.35 10.26
CA GLY A 72 6.17 -3.62 10.84
C GLY A 72 5.51 -4.38 11.99
N MET A 73 5.35 -5.71 11.88
CA MET A 73 4.88 -6.55 13.00
C MET A 73 5.81 -6.46 14.20
N TYR A 74 7.13 -6.54 13.98
CA TYR A 74 8.10 -6.37 15.05
C TYR A 74 8.00 -4.96 15.67
N ASN A 75 7.92 -3.92 14.83
CA ASN A 75 7.83 -2.54 15.30
C ASN A 75 6.56 -2.28 16.13
N VAL A 76 5.41 -2.83 15.74
CA VAL A 76 4.17 -2.73 16.55
C VAL A 76 4.38 -3.28 17.97
N GLY A 77 5.01 -4.45 18.09
CA GLY A 77 5.35 -5.01 19.40
C GLY A 77 6.39 -4.18 20.15
N HIS A 78 7.39 -3.65 19.44
CA HIS A 78 8.43 -2.80 20.03
C HIS A 78 7.85 -1.50 20.61
N GLN A 79 7.00 -0.79 19.85
CA GLN A 79 6.33 0.41 20.31
C GLN A 79 5.39 0.13 21.50
N HIS A 80 4.70 -1.03 21.48
CA HIS A 80 3.91 -1.47 22.64
C HIS A 80 4.79 -1.65 23.88
N ASN A 81 5.91 -2.35 23.74
CA ASN A 81 6.82 -2.61 24.87
C ASN A 81 7.41 -1.31 25.46
N LEU A 82 7.77 -0.35 24.59
CA LEU A 82 8.19 0.97 25.06
C LEU A 82 7.07 1.68 25.82
N ALA A 83 5.83 1.61 25.32
CA ALA A 83 4.67 2.25 25.96
C ALA A 83 4.36 1.70 27.36
N ILE A 84 4.62 0.42 27.62
CA ILE A 84 4.37 -0.23 28.92
C ILE A 84 5.63 -0.40 29.79
N GLY A 85 6.82 0.03 29.28
CA GLY A 85 8.10 -0.10 29.98
C GLY A 85 8.57 -1.54 30.14
N ALA A 86 8.26 -2.44 29.20
CA ALA A 86 8.63 -3.85 29.23
C ALA A 86 9.69 -4.20 28.18
N ASP A 87 10.50 -5.22 28.47
CA ASP A 87 11.43 -5.82 27.50
C ASP A 87 11.32 -7.35 27.54
N PRO A 88 10.32 -7.94 26.87
CA PRO A 88 10.06 -9.38 26.88
C PRO A 88 10.98 -10.17 25.90
N GLY A 89 11.89 -9.51 25.20
CA GLY A 89 12.76 -10.10 24.19
C GLY A 89 12.14 -10.20 22.80
N PHE A 90 12.99 -10.51 21.80
CA PHE A 90 12.66 -10.44 20.37
C PHE A 90 11.40 -11.24 19.96
N TRP A 91 11.33 -12.52 20.34
CA TRP A 91 10.23 -13.37 19.89
C TRP A 91 8.88 -12.99 20.50
N ALA A 92 8.83 -12.60 21.77
CA ALA A 92 7.60 -12.16 22.40
C ALA A 92 7.11 -10.84 21.77
N THR A 93 8.02 -9.90 21.51
CA THR A 93 7.76 -8.66 20.79
C THR A 93 7.18 -8.92 19.41
N PHE A 94 7.80 -9.82 18.64
CA PHE A 94 7.33 -10.16 17.29
C PHE A 94 5.95 -10.84 17.30
N ILE A 95 5.74 -11.80 18.22
CA ILE A 95 4.45 -12.53 18.33
C ILE A 95 3.33 -11.57 18.73
N PHE A 96 3.57 -10.63 19.65
CA PHE A 96 2.59 -9.62 20.00
C PHE A 96 2.18 -8.80 18.77
N GLY A 97 3.12 -8.24 18.03
CA GLY A 97 2.84 -7.47 16.82
C GLY A 97 2.17 -8.30 15.72
N PHE A 98 2.61 -9.54 15.53
CA PHE A 98 1.94 -10.47 14.59
C PHE A 98 0.46 -10.67 14.94
N LEU A 99 0.14 -10.96 16.20
CA LEU A 99 -1.23 -11.15 16.67
C LEU A 99 -2.05 -9.85 16.62
N ALA A 100 -1.42 -8.70 16.80
CA ALA A 100 -2.07 -7.40 16.66
C ALA A 100 -2.49 -7.09 15.20
N VAL A 101 -1.63 -7.45 14.25
CA VAL A 101 -1.83 -7.15 12.81
C VAL A 101 -2.68 -8.22 12.11
N LEU A 102 -2.58 -9.48 12.52
CA LEU A 102 -3.27 -10.61 11.89
C LEU A 102 -4.79 -10.41 11.69
N PRO A 103 -5.56 -9.90 12.67
CA PRO A 103 -6.99 -9.67 12.48
C PRO A 103 -7.30 -8.66 11.37
N GLN A 104 -6.49 -7.62 11.20
CA GLN A 104 -6.66 -6.64 10.12
C GLN A 104 -6.43 -7.29 8.75
N ILE A 105 -5.42 -8.15 8.62
CA ILE A 105 -5.15 -8.93 7.40
C ILE A 105 -6.34 -9.84 7.09
N ILE A 106 -6.83 -10.60 8.08
CA ILE A 106 -7.96 -11.52 7.91
C ILE A 106 -9.22 -10.78 7.45
N VAL A 107 -9.53 -9.64 8.07
CA VAL A 107 -10.71 -8.85 7.72
C VAL A 107 -10.57 -8.24 6.32
N SER A 108 -9.41 -7.68 5.99
CA SER A 108 -9.14 -7.12 4.67
C SER A 108 -9.34 -8.16 3.56
N TYR A 109 -8.69 -9.32 3.68
CA TYR A 109 -8.84 -10.39 2.70
C TYR A 109 -10.24 -11.02 2.72
N GLY A 110 -10.82 -11.26 3.89
CA GLY A 110 -12.13 -11.89 4.02
C GLY A 110 -13.24 -11.08 3.38
N VAL A 111 -13.26 -9.76 3.63
CA VAL A 111 -14.24 -8.85 3.05
C VAL A 111 -13.98 -8.63 1.56
N GLY A 112 -12.76 -8.31 1.18
CA GLY A 112 -12.46 -7.95 -0.19
C GLY A 112 -12.59 -9.13 -1.15
N LEU A 113 -11.97 -10.27 -0.85
CA LEU A 113 -12.14 -11.48 -1.66
C LEU A 113 -13.58 -11.98 -1.63
N GLY A 114 -14.28 -11.89 -0.48
CA GLY A 114 -15.68 -12.27 -0.40
C GLY A 114 -16.56 -11.50 -1.39
N ILE A 115 -16.37 -10.19 -1.52
CA ILE A 115 -17.08 -9.36 -2.49
C ILE A 115 -16.71 -9.75 -3.92
N GLU A 116 -15.41 -9.92 -4.20
CA GLU A 116 -14.95 -10.33 -5.54
C GLU A 116 -15.49 -11.69 -5.97
N PHE A 117 -15.52 -12.65 -5.05
CA PHE A 117 -16.14 -13.95 -5.32
C PHE A 117 -17.62 -13.83 -5.66
N VAL A 118 -18.38 -13.04 -4.89
CA VAL A 118 -19.80 -12.81 -5.16
C VAL A 118 -20.00 -12.14 -6.53
N VAL A 119 -19.21 -11.10 -6.84
CA VAL A 119 -19.33 -10.40 -8.12
C VAL A 119 -18.91 -11.29 -9.30
N ALA A 120 -17.83 -12.04 -9.18
CA ALA A 120 -17.38 -12.98 -10.21
C ALA A 120 -18.43 -14.08 -10.47
N GLN A 121 -19.08 -14.57 -9.42
CA GLN A 121 -20.15 -15.56 -9.54
C GLN A 121 -21.40 -14.98 -10.23
N ILE A 122 -21.77 -13.73 -9.93
CA ILE A 122 -22.90 -13.05 -10.59
C ILE A 122 -22.60 -12.79 -12.07
N LYS A 123 -21.38 -12.31 -12.38
CA LYS A 123 -20.94 -12.04 -13.76
C LYS A 123 -20.59 -13.31 -14.56
N LYS A 124 -20.45 -14.46 -13.89
CA LYS A 124 -19.95 -15.74 -14.45
C LYS A 124 -18.56 -15.61 -15.07
N GLU A 125 -17.71 -14.81 -14.44
CA GLU A 125 -16.33 -14.58 -14.86
C GLU A 125 -15.34 -15.28 -13.92
N GLU A 126 -14.12 -15.51 -14.38
CA GLU A 126 -13.03 -15.97 -13.52
C GLU A 126 -12.60 -14.84 -12.58
N ILE A 127 -12.20 -15.22 -11.35
CA ILE A 127 -11.74 -14.26 -10.35
C ILE A 127 -10.41 -13.66 -10.80
N GLN A 128 -10.39 -12.34 -10.77
CA GLN A 128 -9.20 -11.55 -11.08
C GLN A 128 -8.45 -11.24 -9.79
N GLU A 129 -7.21 -11.69 -9.68
CA GLU A 129 -6.45 -11.75 -8.42
C GLU A 129 -5.77 -10.44 -8.01
N GLY A 130 -6.12 -9.32 -8.61
CA GLY A 130 -5.56 -8.01 -8.24
C GLY A 130 -5.79 -7.63 -6.78
N PHE A 131 -6.83 -8.16 -6.15
CA PHE A 131 -7.11 -7.87 -4.74
C PHE A 131 -6.11 -8.53 -3.77
N LEU A 132 -5.39 -9.56 -4.19
CA LEU A 132 -4.35 -10.15 -3.33
C LEU A 132 -3.32 -9.11 -2.88
N VAL A 133 -2.92 -8.20 -3.77
CA VAL A 133 -2.03 -7.09 -3.43
C VAL A 133 -2.74 -6.04 -2.58
N SER A 134 -3.94 -5.61 -2.98
CA SER A 134 -4.71 -4.61 -2.23
C SER A 134 -5.05 -5.09 -0.82
N GLY A 135 -5.41 -6.37 -0.67
CA GLY A 135 -5.72 -6.99 0.63
C GLY A 135 -4.54 -6.99 1.60
N MET A 136 -3.30 -7.07 1.09
CA MET A 136 -2.09 -6.94 1.90
C MET A 136 -1.73 -5.48 2.17
N LEU A 137 -1.91 -4.59 1.19
CA LEU A 137 -1.60 -3.17 1.34
C LEU A 137 -2.51 -2.47 2.37
N ILE A 138 -3.80 -2.80 2.42
CA ILE A 138 -4.77 -2.15 3.32
C ILE A 138 -4.31 -2.18 4.78
N PRO A 139 -4.04 -3.35 5.42
CA PRO A 139 -3.57 -3.37 6.80
C PRO A 139 -2.22 -2.67 6.98
N MET A 140 -1.35 -2.66 5.95
CA MET A 140 -0.03 -2.05 6.06
C MET A 140 -0.05 -0.51 6.10
N ILE A 141 -1.12 0.12 5.63
CA ILE A 141 -1.25 1.59 5.57
C ILE A 141 -2.25 2.17 6.57
N VAL A 142 -2.89 1.32 7.37
CA VAL A 142 -3.88 1.71 8.38
C VAL A 142 -3.24 1.63 9.77
N PRO A 143 -3.60 2.51 10.72
CA PRO A 143 -3.14 2.41 12.10
C PRO A 143 -3.51 1.07 12.75
N VAL A 144 -2.66 0.56 13.65
CA VAL A 144 -2.83 -0.75 14.29
C VAL A 144 -4.10 -0.84 15.15
N ASP A 145 -4.55 0.27 15.74
CA ASP A 145 -5.73 0.32 16.63
C ASP A 145 -7.04 0.66 15.91
N THR A 146 -7.02 0.70 14.56
CA THR A 146 -8.26 0.91 13.79
C THR A 146 -9.24 -0.25 14.01
N PRO A 147 -10.50 0.02 14.42
CA PRO A 147 -11.51 -1.01 14.62
C PRO A 147 -11.76 -1.85 13.37
N LEU A 148 -11.83 -3.17 13.52
CA LEU A 148 -11.94 -4.12 12.41
C LEU A 148 -13.19 -3.90 11.54
N TRP A 149 -14.31 -3.49 12.15
CA TRP A 149 -15.54 -3.22 11.41
C TRP A 149 -15.42 -1.99 10.50
N MET A 150 -14.61 -0.98 10.89
CA MET A 150 -14.32 0.18 10.04
C MET A 150 -13.50 -0.23 8.81
N ILE A 151 -12.47 -1.09 9.02
CA ILE A 151 -11.68 -1.66 7.92
C ILE A 151 -12.58 -2.47 6.99
N ALA A 152 -13.51 -3.27 7.53
CA ALA A 152 -14.44 -4.06 6.75
C ALA A 152 -15.33 -3.20 5.85
N ILE A 153 -15.96 -2.14 6.39
CA ILE A 153 -16.80 -1.22 5.62
C ILE A 153 -16.00 -0.46 4.58
N ALA A 154 -14.83 0.07 4.96
CA ALA A 154 -13.98 0.82 4.04
C ALA A 154 -13.46 -0.06 2.90
N THR A 155 -13.05 -1.29 3.19
CA THR A 155 -12.64 -2.27 2.18
C THR A 155 -13.80 -2.61 1.25
N ALA A 156 -14.99 -2.87 1.79
CA ALA A 156 -16.18 -3.14 0.99
C ALA A 156 -16.52 -1.96 0.08
N PHE A 157 -16.50 -0.74 0.61
CA PHE A 157 -16.71 0.46 -0.18
C PHE A 157 -15.69 0.58 -1.33
N ALA A 158 -14.40 0.42 -1.04
CA ALA A 158 -13.36 0.57 -2.03
C ALA A 158 -13.43 -0.51 -3.12
N VAL A 159 -13.68 -1.77 -2.75
CA VAL A 159 -13.80 -2.86 -3.73
C VAL A 159 -15.00 -2.63 -4.65
N ILE A 160 -16.15 -2.27 -4.11
CA ILE A 160 -17.36 -2.04 -4.90
C ILE A 160 -17.20 -0.81 -5.78
N PHE A 161 -16.90 0.36 -5.19
CA PHE A 161 -16.97 1.65 -5.90
C PHE A 161 -15.69 2.04 -6.63
N ALA A 162 -14.51 1.59 -6.21
CA ALA A 162 -13.27 1.91 -6.90
C ALA A 162 -12.82 0.83 -7.88
N LYS A 163 -13.40 -0.38 -7.83
CA LYS A 163 -12.98 -1.50 -8.68
C LYS A 163 -14.14 -2.13 -9.46
N GLU A 164 -15.12 -2.71 -8.78
CA GLU A 164 -16.16 -3.53 -9.44
C GLU A 164 -17.11 -2.72 -10.32
N VAL A 165 -17.45 -1.50 -9.93
CA VAL A 165 -18.28 -0.58 -10.73
C VAL A 165 -17.60 -0.19 -12.05
N PHE A 166 -16.26 -0.14 -12.07
CA PHE A 166 -15.49 0.18 -13.28
C PHE A 166 -15.23 -1.03 -14.18
N GLY A 167 -15.54 -2.25 -13.74
CA GLY A 167 -15.35 -3.46 -14.54
C GLY A 167 -14.34 -4.46 -13.96
N GLY A 168 -13.86 -4.26 -12.75
CA GLY A 168 -12.94 -5.16 -12.05
C GLY A 168 -11.47 -4.79 -12.18
N THR A 169 -10.57 -5.76 -11.98
CA THR A 169 -9.13 -5.55 -12.03
C THR A 169 -8.66 -5.08 -13.41
N GLY A 170 -7.86 -4.04 -13.43
CA GLY A 170 -7.31 -3.48 -14.68
C GLY A 170 -8.15 -2.36 -15.30
N TYR A 171 -9.40 -2.18 -14.85
CA TYR A 171 -10.29 -1.09 -15.27
C TYR A 171 -10.45 -0.01 -14.19
N ASN A 172 -9.98 -0.26 -12.98
CA ASN A 172 -10.05 0.68 -11.88
C ASN A 172 -9.18 1.93 -12.15
N ILE A 173 -9.77 3.10 -11.92
CA ILE A 173 -9.08 4.39 -12.05
C ILE A 173 -8.19 4.64 -10.83
N PHE A 174 -8.66 4.25 -9.65
CA PHE A 174 -8.01 4.47 -8.37
C PHE A 174 -7.41 3.19 -7.80
N ASN A 175 -6.30 3.32 -7.09
CA ASN A 175 -5.78 2.23 -6.29
C ASN A 175 -6.74 1.92 -5.13
N VAL A 176 -7.19 0.66 -5.04
CA VAL A 176 -8.23 0.21 -4.08
C VAL A 176 -7.80 0.41 -2.63
N ALA A 177 -6.55 0.09 -2.30
CA ALA A 177 -6.04 0.26 -0.93
C ALA A 177 -6.02 1.73 -0.51
N LEU A 178 -5.68 2.64 -1.44
CA LEU A 178 -5.69 4.07 -1.17
C LEU A 178 -7.11 4.63 -1.00
N VAL A 179 -8.09 4.13 -1.77
CA VAL A 179 -9.50 4.51 -1.58
C VAL A 179 -10.00 4.02 -0.22
N THR A 180 -9.63 2.81 0.21
CA THR A 180 -9.94 2.31 1.54
C THR A 180 -9.42 3.26 2.63
N ARG A 181 -8.15 3.66 2.53
CA ARG A 181 -7.54 4.60 3.50
C ARG A 181 -8.20 5.99 3.45
N ALA A 182 -8.47 6.51 2.26
CA ALA A 182 -9.14 7.81 2.11
C ALA A 182 -10.54 7.78 2.72
N PHE A 183 -11.32 6.71 2.48
CA PHE A 183 -12.63 6.53 3.11
C PHE A 183 -12.53 6.54 4.64
N LEU A 184 -11.59 5.78 5.21
CA LEU A 184 -11.36 5.75 6.65
C LEU A 184 -11.00 7.13 7.20
N PHE A 185 -10.11 7.85 6.52
CA PHE A 185 -9.68 9.17 6.96
C PHE A 185 -10.82 10.20 6.95
N PHE A 186 -11.65 10.21 5.92
CA PHE A 186 -12.75 11.15 5.82
C PHE A 186 -13.97 10.77 6.67
N ALA A 187 -14.27 9.48 6.78
CA ALA A 187 -15.43 9.00 7.55
C ALA A 187 -15.12 8.86 9.05
N TYR A 188 -13.89 8.50 9.41
CA TYR A 188 -13.48 8.20 10.79
C TYR A 188 -12.11 8.84 11.13
N PRO A 189 -11.98 10.16 11.06
CA PRO A 189 -10.69 10.84 11.24
C PRO A 189 -10.01 10.53 12.57
N ALA A 190 -10.78 10.38 13.66
CA ALA A 190 -10.26 10.05 14.97
C ALA A 190 -9.61 8.64 15.07
N ALA A 191 -9.96 7.71 14.17
CA ALA A 191 -9.36 6.39 14.11
C ALA A 191 -8.13 6.33 13.17
N MET A 192 -7.86 7.42 12.45
CA MET A 192 -6.80 7.49 11.44
C MET A 192 -5.70 8.50 11.79
N SER A 193 -5.93 9.35 12.75
CA SER A 193 -4.98 10.39 13.19
C SER A 193 -5.06 10.57 14.70
N GLY A 194 -3.98 11.06 15.30
CA GLY A 194 -3.89 11.32 16.72
C GLY A 194 -2.70 10.62 17.37
N ASP A 195 -2.60 10.76 18.67
CA ASP A 195 -1.49 10.33 19.50
C ASP A 195 -1.65 8.90 20.08
N LYS A 196 -2.75 8.20 19.79
CA LYS A 196 -3.05 6.87 20.37
C LYS A 196 -3.23 5.74 19.34
N VAL A 197 -3.53 6.07 18.10
CA VAL A 197 -3.97 5.07 17.10
C VAL A 197 -2.84 4.28 16.45
N PHE A 198 -1.60 4.79 16.50
CA PHE A 198 -0.43 4.14 15.88
C PHE A 198 0.35 3.23 16.82
N VAL A 199 0.10 3.32 18.12
CA VAL A 199 0.75 2.47 19.13
C VAL A 199 -0.33 1.75 19.94
N ARG A 200 -0.30 0.43 19.91
CA ARG A 200 -1.26 -0.38 20.63
C ARG A 200 -0.87 -0.44 22.09
N THR A 201 -1.67 0.14 22.97
CA THR A 201 -1.46 0.10 24.43
C THR A 201 -2.31 -0.97 25.12
N SER A 202 -3.38 -1.45 24.44
CA SER A 202 -4.26 -2.49 24.96
C SER A 202 -3.73 -3.89 24.67
N THR A 203 -4.18 -4.87 25.47
CA THR A 203 -3.87 -6.29 25.26
C THR A 203 -4.43 -6.80 23.93
N THR A 204 -3.71 -7.70 23.29
CA THR A 204 -4.19 -8.47 22.15
C THR A 204 -4.22 -9.94 22.56
N PHE A 205 -5.40 -10.55 22.57
CA PHE A 205 -5.60 -11.95 22.97
C PHE A 205 -4.97 -12.32 24.32
N GLY A 206 -4.98 -11.39 25.29
CA GLY A 206 -4.37 -11.61 26.62
C GLY A 206 -2.84 -11.50 26.66
N LEU A 207 -2.22 -11.02 25.58
CA LEU A 207 -0.79 -10.76 25.54
C LEU A 207 -0.50 -9.29 25.88
N GLY A 208 0.20 -9.08 26.98
CA GLY A 208 0.62 -7.75 27.45
C GLY A 208 -0.54 -6.96 28.06
N ASP A 209 -0.45 -6.69 29.34
CA ASP A 209 -1.36 -5.84 30.09
C ASP A 209 -0.48 -4.91 30.93
N GLY A 210 -0.23 -3.72 30.41
CA GLY A 210 0.61 -2.76 31.10
C GLY A 210 -0.09 -1.41 31.26
N THR A 211 0.09 -0.80 32.42
CA THR A 211 -0.16 0.63 32.55
C THR A 211 0.82 1.38 31.67
N VAL A 212 0.32 2.33 30.91
CA VAL A 212 1.15 3.19 30.07
C VAL A 212 2.08 4.01 30.95
N VAL A 213 3.36 4.12 30.56
CA VAL A 213 4.36 4.91 31.29
C VAL A 213 4.01 6.40 31.25
N ASP A 214 4.47 7.15 32.26
CA ASP A 214 4.30 8.60 32.33
C ASP A 214 4.96 9.27 31.10
N SER A 215 4.33 10.31 30.57
CA SER A 215 4.78 11.07 29.41
C SER A 215 4.70 10.34 28.06
N PHE A 216 4.00 9.21 27.98
CA PHE A 216 3.79 8.49 26.72
C PHE A 216 3.05 9.33 25.70
N SER A 217 3.53 9.36 24.47
CA SER A 217 2.84 9.89 23.28
C SER A 217 3.06 8.95 22.09
N GLY A 218 2.00 8.39 21.54
CA GLY A 218 2.05 7.57 20.33
C GLY A 218 1.93 8.37 19.02
N ALA A 219 2.11 9.70 19.09
CA ALA A 219 2.05 10.56 17.90
C ALA A 219 3.18 10.22 16.91
N THR A 220 2.82 10.09 15.64
CA THR A 220 3.84 9.91 14.59
C THR A 220 4.73 11.14 14.49
N PRO A 221 5.99 11.01 14.04
CA PRO A 221 6.88 12.16 13.84
C PRO A 221 6.26 13.27 12.99
N LEU A 222 5.52 12.91 11.92
CA LEU A 222 4.79 13.90 11.10
C LEU A 222 3.61 14.52 11.82
N GLY A 223 2.94 13.78 12.70
CA GLY A 223 1.86 14.30 13.54
C GLY A 223 2.39 15.34 14.53
N GLN A 224 3.54 15.08 15.16
CA GLN A 224 4.23 16.01 16.06
C GLN A 224 4.57 17.33 15.33
N ILE A 225 5.17 17.25 14.13
CA ILE A 225 5.54 18.41 13.33
C ILE A 225 4.30 19.19 12.88
N GLY A 226 3.22 18.49 12.47
CA GLY A 226 1.98 19.11 12.00
C GLY A 226 1.25 19.89 13.10
N THR A 227 1.45 19.53 14.37
CA THR A 227 0.85 20.21 15.55
C THR A 227 1.83 21.15 16.26
N ALA A 228 3.10 21.23 15.82
CA ALA A 228 4.10 22.08 16.43
C ALA A 228 3.72 23.56 16.35
N THR A 229 3.72 24.26 17.49
CA THR A 229 3.44 25.71 17.59
C THR A 229 4.69 26.56 17.33
N THR A 230 5.86 25.94 17.34
CA THR A 230 7.16 26.57 17.07
C THR A 230 7.76 26.00 15.80
N ASN A 231 8.71 26.70 15.17
CA ASN A 231 9.44 26.20 13.99
C ASN A 231 10.46 25.11 14.34
N SER A 232 10.26 24.39 15.46
CA SER A 232 11.10 23.25 15.82
C SER A 232 10.78 22.04 14.94
N THR A 233 11.81 21.48 14.34
CA THR A 233 11.76 20.21 13.58
C THR A 233 12.16 19.01 14.45
N ALA A 234 12.38 19.23 15.75
CA ALA A 234 12.72 18.16 16.68
C ALA A 234 11.52 17.22 16.83
N VAL A 235 11.73 15.95 16.50
CA VAL A 235 10.77 14.87 16.68
C VAL A 235 11.29 13.91 17.73
N THR A 236 10.36 13.36 18.51
CA THR A 236 10.70 12.45 19.60
C THR A 236 10.06 11.09 19.39
N ASP A 237 10.61 10.09 20.03
CA ASP A 237 9.99 8.77 20.16
C ASP A 237 8.79 8.80 21.13
N VAL A 238 8.23 7.63 21.42
CA VAL A 238 7.07 7.48 22.33
C VAL A 238 7.38 7.84 23.79
N LEU A 239 8.65 7.90 24.19
CA LEU A 239 9.13 8.26 25.53
C LEU A 239 9.60 9.72 25.62
N GLY A 240 9.67 10.44 24.52
CA GLY A 240 10.14 11.82 24.46
C GLY A 240 11.63 11.96 24.11
N ASP A 241 12.34 10.88 23.79
CA ASP A 241 13.73 10.93 23.37
C ASP A 241 13.85 11.39 21.91
N PRO A 242 14.87 12.22 21.56
CA PRO A 242 15.01 12.75 20.21
C PRO A 242 15.36 11.65 19.21
N LEU A 243 14.63 11.61 18.10
CA LEU A 243 14.84 10.66 17.01
C LEU A 243 15.99 11.08 16.08
N SER A 244 16.91 10.17 15.82
CA SER A 244 17.96 10.36 14.81
C SER A 244 17.49 10.00 13.40
N LEU A 245 18.18 10.48 12.37
CA LEU A 245 17.95 10.06 10.97
C LEU A 245 18.09 8.54 10.79
N MET A 246 18.94 7.89 11.60
CA MET A 246 19.15 6.45 11.54
C MET A 246 17.91 5.71 12.08
N ASP A 247 17.30 6.19 13.16
CA ASP A 247 16.07 5.62 13.74
C ASP A 247 14.91 5.74 12.72
N MET A 248 14.80 6.89 12.04
CA MET A 248 13.83 7.11 10.96
C MET A 248 14.08 6.16 9.77
N PHE A 249 15.34 5.84 9.44
CA PHE A 249 15.70 4.95 8.33
C PHE A 249 15.45 3.48 8.70
N ILE A 250 15.87 3.06 9.88
CA ILE A 250 15.60 1.69 10.38
C ILE A 250 14.11 1.49 10.57
N GLY A 251 13.41 2.50 11.13
CA GLY A 251 11.96 2.52 11.26
C GLY A 251 11.42 2.11 12.62
N LEU A 252 12.21 2.22 13.69
CA LEU A 252 11.77 2.03 15.07
C LEU A 252 11.04 3.27 15.58
N ILE A 253 10.00 3.68 14.86
CA ILE A 253 9.22 4.89 15.08
C ILE A 253 7.72 4.55 15.05
N PRO A 254 6.85 5.30 15.73
CA PRO A 254 5.41 5.13 15.62
C PRO A 254 4.93 5.48 14.20
N GLY A 255 4.04 4.64 13.64
CA GLY A 255 3.52 4.80 12.30
C GLY A 255 2.69 3.61 11.82
N SER A 256 2.16 3.69 10.59
CA SER A 256 1.45 2.57 9.97
C SER A 256 2.40 1.40 9.72
N ILE A 257 1.88 0.18 9.79
CA ILE A 257 2.64 -1.08 9.85
C ILE A 257 3.69 -1.21 8.74
N GLY A 258 3.33 -0.89 7.48
CA GLY A 258 4.22 -1.03 6.33
C GLY A 258 5.15 0.16 6.07
N GLU A 259 4.87 1.31 6.70
CA GLU A 259 5.50 2.59 6.33
C GLU A 259 6.77 2.91 7.12
N THR A 260 7.01 2.24 8.24
CA THR A 260 8.02 2.63 9.21
C THR A 260 9.45 2.39 8.71
N SER A 261 9.81 1.18 8.28
CA SER A 261 11.18 0.82 7.90
C SER A 261 11.51 1.14 6.44
N LYS A 262 12.37 2.13 6.23
CA LYS A 262 12.87 2.45 4.88
C LYS A 262 13.84 1.39 4.36
N LEU A 263 14.57 0.72 5.27
CA LEU A 263 15.43 -0.41 4.93
C LEU A 263 14.61 -1.58 4.34
N ALA A 264 13.52 -1.95 4.99
CA ALA A 264 12.64 -3.02 4.52
C ALA A 264 11.94 -2.66 3.20
N ILE A 265 11.50 -1.39 3.05
CA ILE A 265 10.95 -0.86 1.81
C ILE A 265 11.99 -0.91 0.68
N LEU A 266 13.25 -0.59 0.96
CA LEU A 266 14.35 -0.66 -0.02
C LEU A 266 14.57 -2.09 -0.51
N ILE A 267 14.54 -3.09 0.38
CA ILE A 267 14.61 -4.52 0.00
C ILE A 267 13.48 -4.87 -0.97
N GLY A 268 12.24 -4.46 -0.64
CA GLY A 268 11.10 -4.64 -1.52
C GLY A 268 11.25 -3.93 -2.88
N ALA A 269 11.78 -2.70 -2.87
CA ALA A 269 12.06 -1.95 -4.10
C ALA A 269 13.08 -2.69 -4.99
N VAL A 270 14.15 -3.24 -4.42
CA VAL A 270 15.15 -4.03 -5.15
C VAL A 270 14.50 -5.26 -5.79
N ILE A 271 13.65 -5.99 -5.07
CA ILE A 271 12.92 -7.15 -5.61
C ILE A 271 12.08 -6.73 -6.82
N LEU A 272 11.29 -5.65 -6.70
CA LEU A 272 10.43 -5.15 -7.77
C LEU A 272 11.21 -4.65 -9.00
N LEU A 273 12.36 -4.03 -8.79
CA LEU A 273 13.20 -3.52 -9.87
C LEU A 273 13.96 -4.64 -10.60
N VAL A 274 14.51 -5.61 -9.87
CA VAL A 274 15.20 -6.77 -10.46
C VAL A 274 14.23 -7.63 -11.28
N THR A 275 13.00 -7.81 -10.79
CA THR A 275 11.95 -8.54 -11.52
C THR A 275 11.29 -7.72 -12.62
N LYS A 276 11.62 -6.43 -12.75
CA LYS A 276 11.04 -5.48 -13.73
C LYS A 276 9.51 -5.31 -13.64
N ILE A 277 8.93 -5.62 -12.51
CA ILE A 277 7.49 -5.45 -12.28
C ILE A 277 7.16 -3.99 -12.04
N ALA A 278 7.94 -3.29 -11.23
CA ALA A 278 7.74 -1.87 -10.99
C ALA A 278 8.66 -1.00 -11.87
N SER A 279 8.17 0.19 -12.20
CA SER A 279 8.89 1.15 -13.01
C SER A 279 9.89 1.96 -12.18
N TRP A 280 11.20 1.76 -12.40
CA TRP A 280 12.22 2.60 -11.77
C TRP A 280 12.08 4.08 -12.12
N LYS A 281 11.53 4.40 -13.32
CA LYS A 281 11.30 5.78 -13.77
C LYS A 281 10.30 6.49 -12.89
N THR A 282 9.19 5.81 -12.57
CA THR A 282 8.18 6.34 -11.67
C THR A 282 8.74 6.52 -10.26
N MET A 283 9.39 5.48 -9.68
CA MET A 283 10.00 5.59 -8.36
C MET A 283 10.97 6.76 -8.27
N PHE A 284 11.94 6.82 -9.16
CA PHE A 284 12.98 7.86 -9.18
C PHE A 284 12.38 9.26 -9.30
N SER A 285 11.38 9.43 -10.17
CA SER A 285 10.73 10.73 -10.37
C SER A 285 9.94 11.18 -9.15
N VAL A 286 9.31 10.24 -8.40
CA VAL A 286 8.62 10.57 -7.15
C VAL A 286 9.61 11.08 -6.12
N PHE A 287 10.74 10.41 -5.94
CA PHE A 287 11.78 10.84 -4.99
C PHE A 287 12.36 12.21 -5.37
N ILE A 288 12.64 12.46 -6.65
CA ILE A 288 13.12 13.77 -7.12
C ILE A 288 12.06 14.84 -6.92
N GLY A 289 10.81 14.59 -7.30
CA GLY A 289 9.71 15.55 -7.13
C GLY A 289 9.54 15.95 -5.67
N GLY A 290 9.57 14.97 -4.75
CA GLY A 290 9.52 15.22 -3.32
C GLY A 290 10.73 16.01 -2.81
N ALA A 291 11.94 15.59 -3.17
CA ALA A 291 13.17 16.25 -2.71
C ALA A 291 13.26 17.72 -3.18
N VAL A 292 12.95 17.97 -4.45
CA VAL A 292 12.96 19.34 -5.01
C VAL A 292 11.93 20.20 -4.31
N THR A 293 10.71 19.70 -4.12
CA THR A 293 9.65 20.47 -3.48
C THR A 293 9.94 20.74 -2.00
N ALA A 294 10.45 19.72 -1.28
CA ALA A 294 10.89 19.90 0.10
C ALA A 294 12.01 20.93 0.23
N SER A 295 12.99 20.93 -0.69
CA SER A 295 14.05 21.94 -0.73
C SER A 295 13.51 23.34 -0.96
N LEU A 296 12.52 23.51 -1.84
CA LEU A 296 11.86 24.79 -2.10
C LEU A 296 11.13 25.31 -0.86
N PHE A 297 10.38 24.44 -0.16
CA PHE A 297 9.71 24.84 1.09
C PHE A 297 10.71 25.13 2.21
N ASN A 298 11.80 24.37 2.31
CA ASN A 298 12.85 24.60 3.30
C ASN A 298 13.51 25.98 3.15
N LEU A 299 13.66 26.49 1.91
CA LEU A 299 14.14 27.85 1.66
C LEU A 299 13.19 28.93 2.17
N ILE A 300 11.89 28.64 2.25
CA ILE A 300 10.88 29.57 2.78
C ILE A 300 10.84 29.52 4.31
N GLY A 301 10.83 28.31 4.89
CA GLY A 301 11.05 28.01 6.31
C GLY A 301 10.16 28.71 7.32
N THR A 302 8.88 29.02 6.98
CA THR A 302 8.00 29.78 7.87
C THR A 302 7.26 28.92 8.91
N THR A 303 7.17 27.61 8.67
CA THR A 303 6.53 26.64 9.58
C THR A 303 7.46 25.46 9.86
N ALA A 304 7.19 24.70 10.93
CA ALA A 304 7.96 23.49 11.25
C ALA A 304 7.97 22.50 10.08
N SER A 305 6.82 22.29 9.42
CA SER A 305 6.71 21.40 8.26
C SER A 305 7.53 21.90 7.05
N MET A 306 7.65 23.21 6.83
CA MET A 306 8.49 23.78 5.78
C MET A 306 9.98 23.68 6.11
N SER A 307 10.35 23.77 7.39
CA SER A 307 11.73 23.73 7.87
C SER A 307 12.34 22.34 7.86
N LEU A 308 11.52 21.28 7.61
CA LEU A 308 12.02 19.92 7.43
C LEU A 308 12.96 19.81 6.21
N GLY A 309 14.05 19.08 6.36
CA GLY A 309 14.95 18.77 5.27
C GLY A 309 14.36 17.78 4.26
N PRO A 310 14.87 17.77 3.00
CA PRO A 310 14.39 16.85 1.97
C PRO A 310 14.53 15.37 2.34
N LEU A 311 15.56 14.99 3.08
CA LEU A 311 15.76 13.61 3.55
C LEU A 311 14.70 13.21 4.58
N GLU A 312 14.39 14.09 5.51
CA GLU A 312 13.36 13.88 6.53
C GLU A 312 11.98 13.71 5.89
N HIS A 313 11.64 14.51 4.88
CA HIS A 313 10.40 14.33 4.12
C HIS A 313 10.30 12.97 3.44
N ILE A 314 11.41 12.40 2.96
CA ILE A 314 11.47 11.07 2.35
C ILE A 314 11.41 9.97 3.41
N LEU A 315 12.09 10.17 4.55
CA LEU A 315 12.20 9.17 5.60
C LEU A 315 10.96 9.11 6.51
N LEU A 316 10.18 10.17 6.62
CA LEU A 316 9.00 10.20 7.49
C LEU A 316 7.71 9.82 6.77
N GLY A 317 6.84 9.13 7.50
CA GLY A 317 5.52 8.68 7.03
C GLY A 317 5.59 7.74 5.83
N GLY A 318 4.51 7.67 5.07
CA GLY A 318 4.30 6.76 3.95
C GLY A 318 4.93 7.18 2.63
N PHE A 319 5.82 8.20 2.57
CA PHE A 319 6.38 8.69 1.31
C PHE A 319 7.11 7.60 0.53
N ALA A 320 8.09 6.94 1.14
CA ALA A 320 8.86 5.89 0.49
C ALA A 320 8.01 4.65 0.16
N PHE A 321 7.10 4.26 1.06
CA PHE A 321 6.18 3.14 0.84
C PHE A 321 5.25 3.41 -0.35
N GLY A 322 4.63 4.59 -0.40
CA GLY A 322 3.79 5.01 -1.50
C GLY A 322 4.53 5.12 -2.82
N ALA A 323 5.76 5.64 -2.83
CA ALA A 323 6.61 5.75 -4.02
C ALA A 323 6.96 4.38 -4.62
N VAL A 324 7.21 3.37 -3.78
CA VAL A 324 7.68 2.05 -4.21
C VAL A 324 6.52 1.12 -4.57
N PHE A 325 5.48 1.02 -3.73
CA PHE A 325 4.45 -0.01 -3.87
C PHE A 325 3.13 0.48 -4.43
N MET A 326 2.87 1.79 -4.43
CA MET A 326 1.57 2.33 -4.81
C MET A 326 1.62 3.23 -6.05
N ALA A 327 2.59 4.16 -6.13
CA ALA A 327 2.75 5.01 -7.31
C ALA A 327 3.21 4.23 -8.55
N THR A 328 3.75 3.04 -8.36
CA THR A 328 4.18 2.14 -9.43
C THR A 328 3.12 1.13 -9.87
N ASP A 329 1.91 1.22 -9.34
CA ASP A 329 0.78 0.36 -9.74
C ASP A 329 0.57 0.45 -11.25
N PRO A 330 0.70 -0.67 -11.99
CA PRO A 330 0.65 -0.65 -13.46
C PRO A 330 -0.75 -0.33 -14.00
N VAL A 331 -1.79 -0.42 -13.18
CA VAL A 331 -3.17 -0.14 -13.58
C VAL A 331 -3.48 1.35 -13.51
N THR A 332 -3.15 1.97 -12.39
CA THR A 332 -3.58 3.33 -12.05
C THR A 332 -2.53 4.42 -12.35
N SER A 333 -1.27 4.03 -12.60
CA SER A 333 -0.20 4.96 -12.95
C SER A 333 -0.10 5.22 -14.48
N ALA A 334 0.67 6.23 -14.87
CA ALA A 334 0.95 6.49 -16.29
C ALA A 334 1.70 5.32 -16.94
N ARG A 335 1.28 4.94 -18.15
CA ARG A 335 1.79 3.78 -18.89
C ARG A 335 2.90 4.15 -19.88
N THR A 336 2.87 5.36 -20.44
CA THR A 336 3.88 5.81 -21.40
C THR A 336 5.21 6.11 -20.73
N GLU A 337 6.32 5.84 -21.42
CA GLU A 337 7.67 6.01 -20.87
C GLU A 337 7.98 7.44 -20.41
N LYS A 338 7.51 8.45 -21.14
CA LYS A 338 7.62 9.86 -20.75
C LYS A 338 6.60 10.21 -19.66
N GLY A 339 5.40 9.64 -19.76
CA GLY A 339 4.33 9.85 -18.78
C GLY A 339 4.74 9.39 -17.38
N LYS A 340 5.50 8.28 -17.25
CA LYS A 340 6.01 7.79 -15.97
C LYS A 340 6.87 8.83 -15.23
N TYR A 341 7.72 9.57 -15.95
CA TYR A 341 8.52 10.65 -15.33
C TYR A 341 7.66 11.82 -14.89
N ILE A 342 6.72 12.27 -15.74
CA ILE A 342 5.84 13.40 -15.44
C ILE A 342 4.93 13.05 -14.25
N TYR A 343 4.29 11.89 -14.31
CA TYR A 343 3.42 11.39 -13.26
C TYR A 343 4.16 11.27 -11.93
N GLY A 344 5.31 10.61 -11.90
CA GLY A 344 6.08 10.43 -10.68
C GLY A 344 6.55 11.76 -10.08
N LEU A 345 7.04 12.69 -10.89
CA LEU A 345 7.44 14.02 -10.43
C LEU A 345 6.27 14.78 -9.79
N LEU A 346 5.09 14.73 -10.42
CA LEU A 346 3.89 15.37 -9.90
C LEU A 346 3.37 14.70 -8.62
N VAL A 347 3.46 13.37 -8.51
CA VAL A 347 3.12 12.65 -7.26
C VAL A 347 4.02 13.13 -6.12
N GLY A 348 5.35 13.17 -6.32
CA GLY A 348 6.30 13.62 -5.31
C GLY A 348 6.09 15.09 -4.93
N PHE A 349 5.85 15.95 -5.92
CA PHE A 349 5.52 17.36 -5.73
C PHE A 349 4.27 17.50 -4.85
N MET A 350 3.15 16.88 -5.26
CA MET A 350 1.88 16.99 -4.55
C MET A 350 1.92 16.38 -3.14
N ALA A 351 2.70 15.32 -2.95
CA ALA A 351 2.85 14.70 -1.63
C ALA A 351 3.42 15.68 -0.60
N VAL A 352 4.46 16.41 -0.98
CA VAL A 352 5.07 17.41 -0.09
C VAL A 352 4.19 18.66 0.04
N VAL A 353 3.56 19.11 -1.04
CA VAL A 353 2.61 20.25 -1.00
C VAL A 353 1.46 19.96 -0.03
N ILE A 354 0.81 18.77 -0.13
CA ILE A 354 -0.28 18.41 0.77
C ILE A 354 0.23 18.32 2.22
N ARG A 355 1.38 17.69 2.44
CA ARG A 355 1.99 17.53 3.76
C ARG A 355 2.27 18.87 4.45
N VAL A 356 2.80 19.82 3.71
CA VAL A 356 3.24 21.14 4.24
C VAL A 356 2.07 22.09 4.40
N LEU A 357 1.15 22.13 3.45
CA LEU A 357 0.05 23.12 3.45
C LEU A 357 -1.23 22.62 4.14
N ASN A 358 -1.31 21.31 4.46
CA ASN A 358 -2.47 20.74 5.14
C ASN A 358 -2.07 20.03 6.44
N PRO A 359 -1.97 20.75 7.57
CA PRO A 359 -1.64 20.16 8.85
C PRO A 359 -2.65 19.11 9.33
N GLY A 360 -3.89 19.15 8.85
CA GLY A 360 -4.90 18.13 9.13
C GLY A 360 -4.63 16.75 8.48
N TYR A 361 -3.73 16.70 7.47
CA TYR A 361 -3.30 15.46 6.84
C TYR A 361 -1.78 15.47 6.58
N PRO A 362 -0.97 15.33 7.62
CA PRO A 362 0.49 15.51 7.52
C PRO A 362 1.21 14.42 6.70
N GLU A 363 0.57 13.32 6.34
CA GLU A 363 1.18 12.26 5.53
C GLU A 363 1.30 12.62 4.05
N GLY A 364 0.30 13.25 3.45
CA GLY A 364 0.29 13.76 2.08
C GLY A 364 0.34 12.73 0.96
N MET A 365 1.16 11.69 1.06
CA MET A 365 1.52 10.79 -0.05
C MET A 365 0.33 10.03 -0.65
N MET A 366 -0.56 9.51 0.18
CA MET A 366 -1.68 8.68 -0.27
C MET A 366 -2.71 9.49 -1.07
N LEU A 367 -3.02 10.70 -0.60
CA LEU A 367 -3.91 11.62 -1.33
C LEU A 367 -3.26 12.13 -2.62
N ALA A 368 -1.94 12.37 -2.62
CA ALA A 368 -1.21 12.77 -3.81
C ALA A 368 -1.29 11.71 -4.91
N ILE A 369 -1.13 10.42 -4.57
CA ILE A 369 -1.26 9.33 -5.54
C ILE A 369 -2.69 9.24 -6.07
N LEU A 370 -3.71 9.30 -5.19
CA LEU A 370 -5.13 9.30 -5.62
C LEU A 370 -5.44 10.44 -6.56
N LEU A 371 -4.97 11.65 -6.24
CA LEU A 371 -5.15 12.82 -7.10
C LEU A 371 -4.48 12.59 -8.46
N MET A 372 -3.24 12.12 -8.47
CA MET A 372 -2.50 11.91 -9.71
C MET A 372 -3.00 10.71 -10.53
N ASN A 373 -3.66 9.73 -9.92
CA ASN A 373 -4.34 8.66 -10.66
C ASN A 373 -5.41 9.22 -11.62
N ILE A 374 -6.09 10.30 -11.24
CA ILE A 374 -7.07 10.99 -12.12
C ILE A 374 -6.37 11.58 -13.36
N PHE A 375 -5.17 12.12 -13.17
CA PHE A 375 -4.42 12.77 -14.23
C PHE A 375 -3.54 11.81 -15.06
N ALA A 376 -3.31 10.60 -14.62
CA ALA A 376 -2.48 9.62 -15.31
C ALA A 376 -2.94 9.37 -16.77
N PRO A 377 -4.23 9.13 -17.05
CA PRO A 377 -4.71 8.97 -18.43
C PRO A 377 -4.54 10.23 -19.27
N LEU A 378 -4.71 11.42 -18.67
CA LEU A 378 -4.53 12.70 -19.36
C LEU A 378 -3.06 12.91 -19.75
N ILE A 379 -2.13 12.59 -18.87
CA ILE A 379 -0.68 12.65 -19.14
C ILE A 379 -0.35 11.74 -20.32
N ASP A 380 -0.83 10.51 -20.30
CA ASP A 380 -0.59 9.53 -21.37
C ASP A 380 -1.19 10.00 -22.70
N TYR A 381 -2.39 10.58 -22.68
CA TYR A 381 -3.03 11.14 -23.88
C TYR A 381 -2.15 12.19 -24.55
N TYR A 382 -1.64 13.18 -23.81
CA TYR A 382 -0.79 14.22 -24.37
C TYR A 382 0.55 13.68 -24.89
N VAL A 383 1.14 12.69 -24.20
CA VAL A 383 2.37 12.05 -24.67
C VAL A 383 2.14 11.31 -25.99
N VAL A 384 1.03 10.59 -26.12
CA VAL A 384 0.66 9.86 -27.36
C VAL A 384 0.37 10.85 -28.49
N GLU A 385 -0.41 11.90 -28.23
CA GLU A 385 -0.71 12.94 -29.23
C GLU A 385 0.56 13.63 -29.75
N ALA A 386 1.49 13.96 -28.86
CA ALA A 386 2.79 14.53 -29.25
C ALA A 386 3.58 13.57 -30.17
N ASN A 387 3.57 12.27 -29.89
CA ASN A 387 4.19 11.25 -30.73
C ASN A 387 3.52 11.14 -32.11
N ILE A 388 2.19 11.20 -32.18
CA ILE A 388 1.43 11.19 -33.43
C ILE A 388 1.81 12.42 -34.27
N LYS A 389 1.81 13.62 -33.69
CA LYS A 389 2.21 14.86 -34.38
C LYS A 389 3.65 14.80 -34.92
N GLN A 390 4.58 14.18 -34.17
CA GLN A 390 5.97 13.99 -34.63
C GLN A 390 6.04 13.01 -35.83
N ARG A 391 5.27 11.92 -35.80
CA ARG A 391 5.21 10.96 -36.94
C ARG A 391 4.63 11.59 -38.18
N LEU A 392 3.55 12.37 -38.06
CA LEU A 392 2.94 13.10 -39.20
C LEU A 392 3.94 14.09 -39.81
N LYS A 393 4.68 14.85 -39.03
CA LYS A 393 5.73 15.76 -39.54
C LYS A 393 6.85 15.03 -40.30
N ARG A 394 7.15 13.76 -39.94
CA ARG A 394 8.14 12.95 -40.68
C ARG A 394 7.59 12.37 -41.97
N ALA A 395 6.28 12.08 -42.04
CA ALA A 395 5.64 11.54 -43.22
C ALA A 395 5.40 12.60 -44.32
N ILE A 396 5.39 13.89 -43.94
CA ILE A 396 5.21 15.01 -44.88
C ILE A 396 6.56 15.48 -45.47
N LYS A 397 7.70 15.11 -44.88
CA LYS A 397 9.04 15.30 -45.44
C LYS A 397 9.41 14.15 -46.36
#